data_745213d373ee76596fe32ea3e1a8dba0
#
_entry.id   745213d373ee76596fe32ea3e1a8dba0
#
_cell.length_a   1.000
_cell.length_b   1.000
_cell.length_c   1.000
_cell.angle_alpha   90.00
_cell.angle_beta   90.00
_cell.angle_gamma   90.00
#
_symmetry.space_group_name_H-M   'P 1'
#
loop_
_entity.id
_entity.type
_entity.pdbx_description
1 polymer ?
#
loop_
_entity_poly.entity_id
_entity_poly.type
_entity_poly.pdbx_seq_one_letter_code
_entity_poly.pdbx_strand_id
1 'polypeptide(L)'
;MKKYGPYLVFFAAMLWAIDAPFRVHLTQSLTSNFIVLGEHFVDIFFVLPILFLNFSEIKKLKTKEWISIIIIAIGGSAVASIAFTEAFHYVNPSVAILLQKLQPIIAIFLAGLILKEKKTPLFWLWATIALIGAYLISFPNFIPQVYAGEKLNLNIIGISLALLAAILWGASTVLGKFVLNKVNFKIMTSLRFTVAFVFLLLLNWQQKSFPDFSKLTGTDFIFIIAIAVASGVASLLIYYKGLENCSASIATLAELGFPMAAVIINWIFLGDFLVPMQIVGMAILLFSLLKLSSEKQIMFSETP
;
A
#
# COMPACT_ATOMS: atom_id res chain seq x y z
N MET A 1 4.28 -21.67 6.27
CA MET A 1 3.40 -20.57 5.80
C MET A 1 2.01 -21.15 5.52
N LYS A 2 0.95 -20.42 5.87
CA LYS A 2 -0.42 -20.87 5.60
C LYS A 2 -0.83 -20.43 4.19
N LYS A 3 -1.50 -21.32 3.45
CA LYS A 3 -1.87 -21.08 2.03
C LYS A 3 -2.74 -19.83 1.79
N TYR A 4 -3.47 -19.34 2.81
CA TYR A 4 -4.37 -18.20 2.66
C TYR A 4 -3.67 -16.83 2.78
N GLY A 5 -2.39 -16.76 3.19
CA GLY A 5 -1.66 -15.50 3.36
C GLY A 5 -1.71 -14.59 2.15
N PRO A 6 -1.31 -15.06 0.95
CA PRO A 6 -1.35 -14.23 -0.27
C PRO A 6 -2.75 -13.74 -0.65
N TYR A 7 -3.79 -14.53 -0.39
CA TYR A 7 -5.17 -14.12 -0.69
C TYR A 7 -5.66 -13.01 0.23
N LEU A 8 -5.26 -13.03 1.50
CA LEU A 8 -5.56 -11.91 2.42
C LEU A 8 -4.87 -10.63 1.99
N VAL A 9 -3.59 -10.71 1.57
CA VAL A 9 -2.86 -9.55 1.04
C VAL A 9 -3.53 -9.03 -0.23
N PHE A 10 -3.92 -9.92 -1.15
CA PHE A 10 -4.63 -9.57 -2.37
C PHE A 10 -5.94 -8.84 -2.08
N PHE A 11 -6.75 -9.37 -1.16
CA PHE A 11 -8.00 -8.73 -0.75
C PHE A 11 -7.78 -7.36 -0.07
N ALA A 12 -6.77 -7.25 0.79
CA ALA A 12 -6.39 -5.97 1.39
C ALA A 12 -6.00 -4.93 0.34
N ALA A 13 -5.23 -5.35 -0.67
CA ALA A 13 -4.85 -4.48 -1.77
C ALA A 13 -6.05 -4.01 -2.62
N MET A 14 -7.09 -4.84 -2.74
CA MET A 14 -8.33 -4.41 -3.38
C MET A 14 -9.03 -3.28 -2.61
N LEU A 15 -8.98 -3.31 -1.27
CA LEU A 15 -9.55 -2.23 -0.45
C LEU A 15 -8.82 -0.90 -0.64
N TRP A 16 -7.50 -0.92 -0.91
CA TRP A 16 -6.74 0.31 -1.21
C TRP A 16 -7.21 1.01 -2.50
N ALA A 17 -7.83 0.29 -3.43
CA ALA A 17 -8.33 0.91 -4.66
C ALA A 17 -9.49 1.89 -4.42
N ILE A 18 -10.15 1.81 -3.27
CA ILE A 18 -11.23 2.72 -2.86
C ILE A 18 -10.68 4.13 -2.57
N ASP A 19 -9.41 4.22 -2.17
CA ASP A 19 -8.77 5.46 -1.72
C ASP A 19 -8.66 6.52 -2.82
N ALA A 20 -8.20 6.15 -4.02
CA ALA A 20 -7.78 7.11 -5.03
C ALA A 20 -8.87 8.14 -5.43
N PRO A 21 -10.14 7.79 -5.68
CA PRO A 21 -11.18 8.75 -6.03
C PRO A 21 -11.45 9.77 -4.92
N PHE A 22 -11.47 9.32 -3.66
CA PHE A 22 -11.71 10.19 -2.51
C PHE A 22 -10.53 11.13 -2.28
N ARG A 23 -9.30 10.60 -2.40
CA ARG A 23 -8.07 11.37 -2.24
C ARG A 23 -7.93 12.46 -3.31
N VAL A 24 -8.24 12.17 -4.56
CA VAL A 24 -8.26 13.18 -5.65
C VAL A 24 -9.23 14.32 -5.33
N HIS A 25 -10.41 14.02 -4.79
CA HIS A 25 -11.36 15.05 -4.37
C HIS A 25 -10.79 15.89 -3.23
N LEU A 26 -10.27 15.27 -2.19
CA LEU A 26 -9.73 15.96 -1.00
C LEU A 26 -8.54 16.88 -1.34
N THR A 27 -7.70 16.53 -2.30
CA THR A 27 -6.55 17.33 -2.72
C THR A 27 -6.94 18.65 -3.42
N GLN A 28 -8.20 18.83 -3.78
CA GLN A 28 -8.69 20.08 -4.34
C GLN A 28 -8.83 21.21 -3.29
N SER A 29 -9.01 20.85 -2.02
CA SER A 29 -9.27 21.79 -0.93
C SER A 29 -8.33 21.65 0.28
N LEU A 30 -7.70 20.50 0.44
CA LEU A 30 -6.88 20.18 1.60
C LEU A 30 -5.43 19.87 1.21
N THR A 31 -4.50 20.18 2.12
CA THR A 31 -3.09 19.82 1.96
C THR A 31 -2.89 18.30 2.13
N SER A 32 -1.95 17.73 1.40
CA SER A 32 -1.60 16.31 1.50
C SER A 32 -1.25 15.89 2.93
N ASN A 33 -0.55 16.76 3.67
CA ASN A 33 -0.19 16.53 5.08
C ASN A 33 -1.42 16.40 5.98
N PHE A 34 -2.43 17.25 5.77
CA PHE A 34 -3.64 17.24 6.59
C PHE A 34 -4.54 16.06 6.25
N ILE A 35 -4.67 15.70 4.97
CA ILE A 35 -5.43 14.51 4.54
C ILE A 35 -4.89 13.27 5.26
N VAL A 36 -3.57 13.05 5.18
CA VAL A 36 -2.93 11.89 5.81
C VAL A 36 -3.01 11.93 7.34
N LEU A 37 -2.94 13.12 7.97
CA LEU A 37 -3.16 13.27 9.40
C LEU A 37 -4.60 12.90 9.78
N GLY A 38 -5.60 13.37 9.02
CA GLY A 38 -7.01 13.09 9.26
C GLY A 38 -7.34 11.59 9.19
N GLU A 39 -6.78 10.89 8.21
CA GLU A 39 -6.88 9.43 8.10
C GLU A 39 -6.34 8.73 9.36
N HIS A 40 -5.11 9.06 9.76
CA HIS A 40 -4.48 8.46 10.94
C HIS A 40 -5.15 8.86 12.25
N PHE A 41 -5.77 10.04 12.32
CA PHE A 41 -6.58 10.46 13.46
C PHE A 41 -7.79 9.53 13.63
N VAL A 42 -8.46 9.18 12.56
CA VAL A 42 -9.58 8.21 12.62
C VAL A 42 -9.07 6.81 12.98
N ASP A 43 -7.95 6.37 12.38
CA ASP A 43 -7.36 5.06 12.64
C ASP A 43 -7.01 4.84 14.13
N ILE A 44 -6.57 5.90 14.85
CA ILE A 44 -6.21 5.84 16.27
C ILE A 44 -7.35 5.32 17.14
N PHE A 45 -8.59 5.69 16.87
CA PHE A 45 -9.73 5.21 17.64
C PHE A 45 -9.87 3.69 17.61
N PHE A 46 -9.49 3.06 16.51
CA PHE A 46 -9.56 1.60 16.33
C PHE A 46 -8.34 0.88 16.89
N VAL A 47 -7.15 1.48 16.79
CA VAL A 47 -5.90 0.77 17.11
C VAL A 47 -5.40 1.02 18.52
N LEU A 48 -5.74 2.15 19.13
CA LEU A 48 -5.28 2.49 20.48
C LEU A 48 -5.73 1.47 21.55
N PRO A 49 -6.99 0.99 21.57
CA PRO A 49 -7.40 -0.05 22.51
C PRO A 49 -6.55 -1.34 22.39
N ILE A 50 -6.13 -1.69 21.16
CA ILE A 50 -5.29 -2.87 20.91
C ILE A 50 -3.93 -2.72 21.59
N LEU A 51 -3.33 -1.52 21.56
CA LEU A 51 -2.05 -1.25 22.22
C LEU A 51 -2.15 -1.41 23.76
N PHE A 52 -3.19 -0.86 24.37
CA PHE A 52 -3.38 -1.00 25.80
C PHE A 52 -3.55 -2.45 26.23
N LEU A 53 -4.33 -3.23 25.49
CA LEU A 53 -4.56 -4.66 25.76
C LEU A 53 -3.31 -5.54 25.56
N ASN A 54 -2.34 -5.08 24.78
CA ASN A 54 -1.12 -5.86 24.42
C ASN A 54 0.17 -5.21 24.91
N PHE A 55 0.12 -4.33 25.89
CA PHE A 55 1.28 -3.55 26.35
C PHE A 55 2.45 -4.43 26.84
N SER A 56 2.15 -5.59 27.42
CA SER A 56 3.15 -6.56 27.86
C SER A 56 3.98 -7.16 26.71
N GLU A 57 3.36 -7.37 25.56
CA GLU A 57 4.04 -7.86 24.34
C GLU A 57 4.93 -6.77 23.72
N ILE A 58 4.47 -5.53 23.73
CA ILE A 58 5.21 -4.38 23.20
C ILE A 58 6.52 -4.16 23.96
N LYS A 59 6.52 -4.36 25.27
CA LYS A 59 7.73 -4.24 26.12
C LYS A 59 8.83 -5.27 25.76
N LYS A 60 8.49 -6.36 25.08
CA LYS A 60 9.44 -7.40 24.68
C LYS A 60 10.20 -7.04 23.38
N LEU A 61 9.76 -6.00 22.66
CA LEU A 61 10.41 -5.55 21.42
C LEU A 61 11.81 -5.01 21.72
N LYS A 62 12.76 -5.41 20.89
CA LYS A 62 14.15 -4.96 20.95
C LYS A 62 14.35 -3.73 20.06
N THR A 63 15.51 -3.13 20.16
CA THR A 63 15.87 -1.94 19.39
C THR A 63 15.68 -2.09 17.88
N LYS A 64 16.02 -3.27 17.31
CA LYS A 64 15.88 -3.52 15.86
C LYS A 64 14.43 -3.50 15.40
N GLU A 65 13.53 -4.11 16.16
CA GLU A 65 12.11 -4.10 15.87
C GLU A 65 11.54 -2.67 16.00
N TRP A 66 11.92 -1.91 17.03
CA TRP A 66 11.52 -0.52 17.20
C TRP A 66 12.00 0.38 16.06
N ILE A 67 13.27 0.27 15.64
CA ILE A 67 13.79 1.00 14.49
C ILE A 67 12.98 0.66 13.23
N SER A 68 12.68 -0.63 13.01
CA SER A 68 11.88 -1.05 11.86
C SER A 68 10.47 -0.47 11.91
N ILE A 69 9.81 -0.48 13.08
CA ILE A 69 8.47 0.10 13.26
C ILE A 69 8.48 1.61 13.00
N ILE A 70 9.48 2.33 13.49
CA ILE A 70 9.63 3.77 13.26
C ILE A 70 9.81 4.07 11.76
N ILE A 71 10.69 3.31 11.08
CA ILE A 71 10.89 3.45 9.63
C ILE A 71 9.59 3.17 8.86
N ILE A 72 8.85 2.13 9.23
CA ILE A 72 7.57 1.79 8.59
C ILE A 72 6.52 2.88 8.86
N ALA A 73 6.41 3.34 10.09
CA ALA A 73 5.41 4.32 10.48
C ALA A 73 5.68 5.69 9.85
N ILE A 74 6.90 6.21 9.99
CA ILE A 74 7.27 7.51 9.42
C ILE A 74 7.44 7.41 7.90
N GLY A 75 8.21 6.44 7.42
CA GLY A 75 8.46 6.27 6.00
C GLY A 75 7.22 5.79 5.25
N GLY A 76 6.69 4.63 5.65
CA GLY A 76 5.64 3.94 4.89
C GLY A 76 4.22 4.43 5.13
N SER A 77 3.88 4.98 6.32
CA SER A 77 2.54 5.52 6.55
C SER A 77 2.48 7.04 6.36
N ALA A 78 3.42 7.79 6.92
CA ALA A 78 3.37 9.24 6.82
C ALA A 78 3.98 9.74 5.51
N VAL A 79 5.31 9.64 5.35
CA VAL A 79 6.03 10.25 4.23
C VAL A 79 5.61 9.67 2.88
N ALA A 80 5.47 8.34 2.77
CA ALA A 80 5.05 7.72 1.51
C ALA A 80 3.63 8.16 1.10
N SER A 81 2.68 8.19 2.05
CA SER A 81 1.31 8.61 1.76
C SER A 81 1.22 10.09 1.42
N ILE A 82 1.98 10.95 2.13
CA ILE A 82 2.08 12.38 1.78
C ILE A 82 2.69 12.53 0.38
N ALA A 83 3.81 11.88 0.09
CA ALA A 83 4.50 11.97 -1.20
C ALA A 83 3.60 11.48 -2.34
N PHE A 84 2.89 10.38 -2.15
CA PHE A 84 1.95 9.87 -3.16
C PHE A 84 0.77 10.82 -3.39
N THR A 85 0.18 11.35 -2.32
CA THR A 85 -0.91 12.33 -2.40
C THR A 85 -0.44 13.62 -3.08
N GLU A 86 0.73 14.12 -2.69
CA GLU A 86 1.34 15.33 -3.24
C GLU A 86 1.69 15.16 -4.73
N ALA A 87 2.09 13.95 -5.16
CA ALA A 87 2.36 13.69 -6.57
C ALA A 87 1.17 14.03 -7.49
N PHE A 88 -0.08 13.93 -7.01
CA PHE A 88 -1.29 14.23 -7.78
C PHE A 88 -1.40 15.71 -8.18
N HIS A 89 -0.69 16.62 -7.49
CA HIS A 89 -0.61 18.03 -7.89
C HIS A 89 0.34 18.28 -9.07
N TYR A 90 1.26 17.34 -9.35
CA TYR A 90 2.32 17.50 -10.35
C TYR A 90 2.19 16.59 -11.56
N VAL A 91 1.59 15.42 -11.40
CA VAL A 91 1.36 14.44 -12.47
C VAL A 91 -0.08 13.92 -12.41
N ASN A 92 -0.56 13.41 -13.54
CA ASN A 92 -1.85 12.73 -13.57
C ASN A 92 -1.86 11.56 -12.56
N PRO A 93 -2.94 11.34 -11.80
CA PRO A 93 -3.03 10.23 -10.85
C PRO A 93 -2.67 8.87 -11.45
N SER A 94 -3.03 8.62 -12.71
CA SER A 94 -2.67 7.41 -13.45
C SER A 94 -1.15 7.21 -13.57
N VAL A 95 -0.37 8.30 -13.74
CA VAL A 95 1.09 8.24 -13.79
C VAL A 95 1.67 7.89 -12.42
N ALA A 96 1.18 8.52 -11.35
CA ALA A 96 1.62 8.22 -9.99
C ALA A 96 1.31 6.74 -9.62
N ILE A 97 0.11 6.27 -9.94
CA ILE A 97 -0.30 4.87 -9.74
C ILE A 97 0.56 3.91 -10.56
N LEU A 98 0.94 4.27 -11.80
CA LEU A 98 1.84 3.45 -12.61
C LEU A 98 3.21 3.31 -11.96
N LEU A 99 3.80 4.42 -11.52
CA LEU A 99 5.12 4.42 -10.89
C LEU A 99 5.13 3.64 -9.57
N GLN A 100 4.03 3.68 -8.80
CA GLN A 100 3.84 2.85 -7.62
C GLN A 100 3.96 1.34 -7.92
N LYS A 101 3.61 0.89 -9.13
CA LYS A 101 3.74 -0.54 -9.52
C LYS A 101 5.17 -1.04 -9.63
N LEU A 102 6.17 -0.18 -9.49
CA LEU A 102 7.56 -0.58 -9.28
C LEU A 102 7.82 -1.10 -7.86
N GLN A 103 6.92 -0.85 -6.91
CA GLN A 103 7.01 -1.32 -5.52
C GLN A 103 7.30 -2.82 -5.39
N PRO A 104 6.67 -3.75 -6.13
CA PRO A 104 6.97 -5.17 -6.04
C PRO A 104 8.43 -5.50 -6.37
N ILE A 105 9.01 -4.85 -7.36
CA ILE A 105 10.40 -5.06 -7.76
C ILE A 105 11.34 -4.65 -6.61
N ILE A 106 11.07 -3.50 -6.02
CA ILE A 106 11.83 -2.96 -4.88
C ILE A 106 11.71 -3.89 -3.67
N ALA A 107 10.50 -4.32 -3.34
CA ALA A 107 10.25 -5.21 -2.20
C ALA A 107 10.90 -6.59 -2.39
N ILE A 108 10.83 -7.18 -3.60
CA ILE A 108 11.48 -8.46 -3.92
C ILE A 108 13.01 -8.36 -3.76
N PHE A 109 13.60 -7.25 -4.22
CA PHE A 109 15.03 -6.99 -4.06
C PHE A 109 15.41 -6.87 -2.57
N LEU A 110 14.71 -6.00 -1.83
CA LEU A 110 14.95 -5.81 -0.39
C LEU A 110 14.68 -7.07 0.44
N ALA A 111 13.68 -7.89 0.10
CA ALA A 111 13.41 -9.16 0.75
C ALA A 111 14.57 -10.16 0.60
N GLY A 112 15.23 -10.12 -0.56
CA GLY A 112 16.48 -10.89 -0.77
C GLY A 112 17.61 -10.43 0.14
N LEU A 113 17.80 -9.13 0.30
CA LEU A 113 18.87 -8.55 1.10
C LEU A 113 18.61 -8.66 2.61
N ILE A 114 17.41 -8.25 3.07
CA ILE A 114 17.09 -8.11 4.50
C ILE A 114 16.61 -9.41 5.11
N LEU A 115 15.70 -10.11 4.42
CA LEU A 115 15.08 -11.35 4.93
C LEU A 115 15.79 -12.61 4.41
N LYS A 116 16.80 -12.47 3.55
CA LYS A 116 17.53 -13.57 2.90
C LYS A 116 16.60 -14.56 2.17
N GLU A 117 15.50 -14.05 1.60
CA GLU A 117 14.58 -14.84 0.79
C GLU A 117 15.27 -15.27 -0.51
N LYS A 118 15.50 -16.57 -0.70
CA LYS A 118 16.03 -17.16 -1.94
C LYS A 118 14.86 -17.56 -2.83
N LYS A 119 14.82 -17.02 -4.03
CA LYS A 119 13.75 -17.25 -5.01
C LYS A 119 14.14 -18.36 -5.96
N THR A 120 13.22 -19.28 -6.24
CA THR A 120 13.40 -20.32 -7.27
C THR A 120 13.27 -19.71 -8.68
N PRO A 121 13.81 -20.38 -9.72
CA PRO A 121 13.54 -19.95 -11.12
C PRO A 121 12.05 -19.87 -11.43
N LEU A 122 11.26 -20.78 -10.87
CA LEU A 122 9.82 -20.82 -11.04
C LEU A 122 9.10 -19.63 -10.39
N PHE A 123 9.64 -19.11 -9.26
CA PHE A 123 9.18 -17.84 -8.69
C PHE A 123 9.30 -16.69 -9.69
N TRP A 124 10.46 -16.55 -10.34
CA TRP A 124 10.70 -15.47 -11.30
C TRP A 124 9.78 -15.58 -12.52
N LEU A 125 9.52 -16.80 -12.98
CA LEU A 125 8.54 -17.02 -14.06
C LEU A 125 7.17 -16.48 -13.68
N TRP A 126 6.62 -16.93 -12.54
CA TRP A 126 5.28 -16.50 -12.11
C TRP A 126 5.21 -15.04 -11.69
N ALA A 127 6.28 -14.48 -11.11
CA ALA A 127 6.37 -13.06 -10.80
C ALA A 127 6.32 -12.21 -12.06
N THR A 128 7.06 -12.60 -13.12
CA THR A 128 7.03 -11.89 -14.41
C THR A 128 5.64 -11.98 -15.04
N ILE A 129 5.01 -13.14 -15.04
CA ILE A 129 3.65 -13.32 -15.58
C ILE A 129 2.63 -12.50 -14.78
N ALA A 130 2.75 -12.42 -13.45
CA ALA A 130 1.89 -11.58 -12.61
C ALA A 130 2.04 -10.08 -12.94
N LEU A 131 3.27 -9.60 -13.14
CA LEU A 131 3.56 -8.23 -13.54
C LEU A 131 3.00 -7.90 -14.94
N ILE A 132 3.11 -8.84 -15.88
CA ILE A 132 2.47 -8.71 -17.20
C ILE A 132 0.95 -8.62 -17.07
N GLY A 133 0.33 -9.48 -16.27
CA GLY A 133 -1.10 -9.43 -16.00
C GLY A 133 -1.54 -8.07 -15.43
N ALA A 134 -0.81 -7.54 -14.42
CA ALA A 134 -1.07 -6.24 -13.85
C ALA A 134 -0.86 -5.09 -14.85
N TYR A 135 0.11 -5.22 -15.75
CA TYR A 135 0.34 -4.26 -16.83
C TYR A 135 -0.85 -4.23 -17.81
N LEU A 136 -1.34 -5.39 -18.26
CA LEU A 136 -2.47 -5.50 -19.18
C LEU A 136 -3.77 -4.96 -18.58
N ILE A 137 -4.00 -5.16 -17.27
CA ILE A 137 -5.14 -4.57 -16.55
C ILE A 137 -5.08 -3.04 -16.62
N SER A 138 -3.88 -2.47 -16.43
CA SER A 138 -3.68 -1.03 -16.30
C SER A 138 -3.59 -0.31 -17.65
N PHE A 139 -3.10 -1.01 -18.69
CA PHE A 139 -2.83 -0.48 -20.02
C PHE A 139 -3.39 -1.40 -21.10
N PRO A 140 -4.72 -1.48 -21.23
CA PRO A 140 -5.36 -2.42 -22.15
C PRO A 140 -5.00 -2.19 -23.63
N ASN A 141 -4.55 -0.99 -23.98
CA ASN A 141 -4.08 -0.63 -25.33
C ASN A 141 -2.55 -0.61 -25.44
N PHE A 142 -1.84 -1.24 -24.47
CA PHE A 142 -0.37 -1.31 -24.38
C PHE A 142 0.34 0.03 -24.17
N ILE A 143 -0.36 1.14 -24.16
CA ILE A 143 0.20 2.49 -23.97
C ILE A 143 -0.46 3.09 -22.72
N PRO A 144 0.29 3.73 -21.81
CA PRO A 144 -0.29 4.49 -20.70
C PRO A 144 -1.23 5.55 -21.27
N GLN A 145 -2.54 5.37 -21.06
CA GLN A 145 -3.52 6.36 -21.47
C GLN A 145 -3.64 7.41 -20.38
N VAL A 146 -3.41 8.65 -20.77
CA VAL A 146 -3.93 9.81 -20.05
C VAL A 146 -5.40 9.91 -20.45
N TYR A 147 -6.29 10.19 -19.49
CA TYR A 147 -7.72 10.35 -19.77
C TYR A 147 -7.93 11.26 -20.99
N ALA A 148 -8.91 10.92 -21.83
CA ALA A 148 -9.16 11.60 -23.08
C ALA A 148 -9.24 13.14 -22.89
N GLY A 149 -8.31 13.85 -23.51
CA GLY A 149 -8.22 15.33 -23.44
C GLY A 149 -7.16 15.89 -22.49
N GLU A 150 -6.55 15.09 -21.61
CA GLU A 150 -5.44 15.55 -20.78
C GLU A 150 -4.09 15.38 -21.48
N LYS A 151 -3.23 16.40 -21.42
CA LYS A 151 -1.84 16.27 -21.83
C LYS A 151 -1.06 15.44 -20.80
N LEU A 152 -0.23 14.53 -21.25
CA LEU A 152 0.68 13.77 -20.38
C LEU A 152 1.61 14.75 -19.66
N ASN A 153 1.40 14.92 -18.35
CA ASN A 153 2.26 15.75 -17.52
C ASN A 153 3.32 14.86 -16.86
N LEU A 154 4.57 14.97 -17.33
CA LEU A 154 5.74 14.24 -16.83
C LEU A 154 6.59 15.16 -15.96
N ASN A 155 5.99 15.84 -15.01
CA ASN A 155 6.73 16.68 -14.06
C ASN A 155 7.67 15.82 -13.20
N ILE A 156 8.96 16.18 -13.19
CA ILE A 156 10.01 15.43 -12.48
C ILE A 156 9.75 15.35 -10.97
N ILE A 157 9.14 16.40 -10.38
CA ILE A 157 8.82 16.42 -8.95
C ILE A 157 7.78 15.35 -8.65
N GLY A 158 6.66 15.31 -9.39
CA GLY A 158 5.61 14.32 -9.20
C GLY A 158 6.09 12.88 -9.44
N ILE A 159 6.93 12.67 -10.46
CA ILE A 159 7.59 11.38 -10.71
C ILE A 159 8.45 10.97 -9.52
N SER A 160 9.28 11.89 -9.00
CA SER A 160 10.17 11.61 -7.87
C SER A 160 9.39 11.30 -6.59
N LEU A 161 8.29 12.01 -6.33
CA LEU A 161 7.40 11.76 -5.19
C LEU A 161 6.71 10.40 -5.28
N ALA A 162 6.20 10.03 -6.43
CA ALA A 162 5.57 8.72 -6.65
C ALA A 162 6.58 7.56 -6.51
N LEU A 163 7.79 7.72 -7.03
CA LEU A 163 8.87 6.74 -6.86
C LEU A 163 9.33 6.64 -5.42
N LEU A 164 9.44 7.76 -4.70
CA LEU A 164 9.75 7.76 -3.26
C LEU A 164 8.70 6.97 -2.49
N ALA A 165 7.42 7.18 -2.77
CA ALA A 165 6.33 6.41 -2.16
C ALA A 165 6.48 4.91 -2.44
N ALA A 166 6.74 4.51 -3.69
CA ALA A 166 6.94 3.11 -4.06
C ALA A 166 8.12 2.46 -3.31
N ILE A 167 9.23 3.18 -3.16
CA ILE A 167 10.41 2.71 -2.41
C ILE A 167 10.07 2.52 -0.93
N LEU A 168 9.43 3.50 -0.31
CA LEU A 168 9.08 3.47 1.11
C LEU A 168 8.04 2.38 1.42
N TRP A 169 7.03 2.18 0.57
CA TRP A 169 6.07 1.10 0.74
C TRP A 169 6.68 -0.27 0.51
N GLY A 170 7.55 -0.43 -0.51
CA GLY A 170 8.29 -1.67 -0.73
C GLY A 170 9.20 -2.04 0.46
N ALA A 171 9.90 -1.06 1.01
CA ALA A 171 10.70 -1.24 2.23
C ALA A 171 9.82 -1.60 3.44
N SER A 172 8.64 -0.96 3.57
CA SER A 172 7.68 -1.22 4.65
C SER A 172 7.12 -2.63 4.61
N THR A 173 6.87 -3.22 3.44
CA THR A 173 6.47 -4.61 3.29
C THR A 173 7.54 -5.54 3.87
N VAL A 174 8.80 -5.32 3.53
CA VAL A 174 9.92 -6.18 3.96
C VAL A 174 10.21 -6.02 5.46
N LEU A 175 10.29 -4.79 5.96
CA LEU A 175 10.49 -4.53 7.39
C LEU A 175 9.27 -4.98 8.21
N GLY A 176 8.05 -4.82 7.67
CA GLY A 176 6.83 -5.34 8.28
C GLY A 176 6.89 -6.85 8.47
N LYS A 177 7.33 -7.60 7.45
CA LYS A 177 7.56 -9.05 7.57
C LYS A 177 8.61 -9.37 8.63
N PHE A 178 9.69 -8.61 8.71
CA PHE A 178 10.70 -8.78 9.75
C PHE A 178 10.11 -8.64 11.16
N VAL A 179 9.31 -7.60 11.41
CA VAL A 179 8.68 -7.33 12.72
C VAL A 179 7.62 -8.38 13.05
N LEU A 180 6.82 -8.83 12.07
CA LEU A 180 5.78 -9.85 12.24
C LEU A 180 6.31 -11.22 12.67
N ASN A 181 7.62 -11.46 12.59
CA ASN A 181 8.25 -12.62 13.21
C ASN A 181 8.33 -12.53 14.73
N LYS A 182 8.06 -11.37 15.35
CA LYS A 182 8.16 -11.09 16.79
C LYS A 182 6.84 -10.68 17.44
N VAL A 183 5.97 -10.00 16.70
CA VAL A 183 4.66 -9.57 17.18
C VAL A 183 3.57 -10.00 16.21
N ASN A 184 2.34 -10.10 16.71
CA ASN A 184 1.20 -10.40 15.85
C ASN A 184 0.78 -9.18 15.01
N PHE A 185 -0.01 -9.44 13.97
CA PHE A 185 -0.48 -8.43 13.02
C PHE A 185 -1.24 -7.26 13.67
N LYS A 186 -1.98 -7.49 14.77
CA LYS A 186 -2.75 -6.45 15.47
C LYS A 186 -1.81 -5.44 16.11
N ILE A 187 -0.79 -5.92 16.83
CA ILE A 187 0.22 -5.05 17.47
C ILE A 187 0.99 -4.28 16.40
N MET A 188 1.40 -4.96 15.30
CA MET A 188 2.13 -4.31 14.21
C MET A 188 1.32 -3.17 13.59
N THR A 189 0.04 -3.41 13.26
CA THR A 189 -0.86 -2.37 12.72
C THR A 189 -1.00 -1.21 13.69
N SER A 190 -1.22 -1.50 14.97
CA SER A 190 -1.46 -0.49 16.00
C SER A 190 -0.23 0.39 16.24
N LEU A 191 0.96 -0.20 16.34
CA LEU A 191 2.21 0.55 16.50
C LEU A 191 2.50 1.42 15.28
N ARG A 192 2.29 0.89 14.08
CA ARG A 192 2.46 1.63 12.83
C ARG A 192 1.61 2.89 12.80
N PHE A 193 0.30 2.79 13.04
CA PHE A 193 -0.61 3.94 13.01
C PHE A 193 -0.34 4.92 14.16
N THR A 194 -0.07 4.42 15.36
CA THR A 194 0.17 5.30 16.52
C THR A 194 1.44 6.14 16.34
N VAL A 195 2.54 5.52 15.92
CA VAL A 195 3.81 6.24 15.69
C VAL A 195 3.66 7.21 14.51
N ALA A 196 2.97 6.80 13.43
CA ALA A 196 2.71 7.66 12.28
C ALA A 196 1.83 8.86 12.66
N PHE A 197 0.78 8.65 13.46
CA PHE A 197 -0.11 9.72 13.91
C PHE A 197 0.65 10.78 14.73
N VAL A 198 1.48 10.35 15.69
CA VAL A 198 2.29 11.28 16.49
C VAL A 198 3.23 12.10 15.59
N PHE A 199 3.90 11.44 14.65
CA PHE A 199 4.77 12.13 13.69
C PHE A 199 3.99 13.12 12.82
N LEU A 200 2.85 12.72 12.27
CA LEU A 200 2.01 13.56 11.42
C LEU A 200 1.45 14.77 12.18
N LEU A 201 1.06 14.58 13.44
CA LEU A 201 0.59 15.67 14.30
C LEU A 201 1.68 16.72 14.50
N LEU A 202 2.90 16.29 14.83
CA LEU A 202 4.06 17.18 14.99
C LEU A 202 4.43 17.87 13.68
N LEU A 203 4.40 17.16 12.57
CA LEU A 203 4.70 17.70 11.24
C LEU A 203 3.70 18.80 10.85
N ASN A 204 2.39 18.53 10.98
CA ASN A 204 1.35 19.52 10.68
C ASN A 204 1.41 20.73 11.60
N TRP A 205 1.72 20.51 12.88
CA TRP A 205 1.95 21.62 13.83
C TRP A 205 3.12 22.51 13.38
N GLN A 206 4.26 21.89 13.08
CA GLN A 206 5.46 22.64 12.67
C GLN A 206 5.26 23.41 11.36
N GLN A 207 4.58 22.80 10.40
CA GLN A 207 4.34 23.38 9.08
C GLN A 207 3.11 24.30 9.03
N LYS A 208 2.35 24.40 10.13
CA LYS A 208 1.09 25.15 10.19
C LYS A 208 0.11 24.71 9.08
N SER A 209 0.08 23.41 8.79
CA SER A 209 -0.70 22.82 7.69
C SER A 209 -2.15 22.51 8.06
N PHE A 210 -2.61 22.96 9.22
CA PHE A 210 -4.04 22.82 9.59
C PHE A 210 -4.90 23.73 8.73
N PRO A 211 -5.98 23.21 8.13
CA PRO A 211 -6.89 24.01 7.34
C PRO A 211 -7.74 24.92 8.23
N ASP A 212 -8.40 25.86 7.62
CA ASP A 212 -9.52 26.55 8.25
C ASP A 212 -10.70 25.57 8.37
N PHE A 213 -10.91 25.06 9.57
CA PHE A 213 -11.94 24.06 9.86
C PHE A 213 -13.36 24.51 9.49
N SER A 214 -13.61 25.82 9.42
CA SER A 214 -14.91 26.36 8.98
C SER A 214 -15.21 26.12 7.49
N LYS A 215 -14.19 25.81 6.71
CA LYS A 215 -14.29 25.53 5.27
C LYS A 215 -14.44 24.05 4.95
N LEU A 216 -14.26 23.17 5.94
CA LEU A 216 -14.42 21.73 5.73
C LEU A 216 -15.90 21.39 5.55
N THR A 217 -16.17 20.65 4.50
CA THR A 217 -17.53 20.17 4.20
C THR A 217 -17.80 18.84 4.87
N GLY A 218 -19.09 18.47 5.04
CA GLY A 218 -19.46 17.15 5.49
C GLY A 218 -18.92 16.03 4.58
N THR A 219 -18.78 16.31 3.29
CA THR A 219 -18.22 15.39 2.30
C THR A 219 -16.74 15.09 2.57
N ASP A 220 -15.95 16.11 2.93
CA ASP A 220 -14.52 15.94 3.26
C ASP A 220 -14.36 15.00 4.45
N PHE A 221 -15.17 15.19 5.51
CA PHE A 221 -15.16 14.28 6.68
C PHE A 221 -15.54 12.85 6.31
N ILE A 222 -16.59 12.66 5.50
CA ILE A 222 -17.03 11.34 5.05
C ILE A 222 -15.92 10.66 4.26
N PHE A 223 -15.23 11.37 3.36
CA PHE A 223 -14.16 10.81 2.54
C PHE A 223 -12.93 10.45 3.37
N ILE A 224 -12.52 11.30 4.32
CA ILE A 224 -11.43 10.99 5.26
C ILE A 224 -11.76 9.72 6.06
N ILE A 225 -12.98 9.62 6.59
CA ILE A 225 -13.42 8.43 7.36
C ILE A 225 -13.48 7.20 6.46
N ALA A 226 -13.97 7.32 5.22
CA ALA A 226 -14.04 6.21 4.28
C ALA A 226 -12.64 5.67 3.93
N ILE A 227 -11.67 6.56 3.66
CA ILE A 227 -10.28 6.18 3.41
C ILE A 227 -9.69 5.51 4.65
N ALA A 228 -9.80 6.14 5.83
CA ALA A 228 -9.23 5.61 7.07
C ALA A 228 -9.78 4.22 7.42
N VAL A 229 -11.10 4.03 7.35
CA VAL A 229 -11.71 2.75 7.73
C VAL A 229 -11.44 1.67 6.68
N ALA A 230 -11.69 1.94 5.38
CA ALA A 230 -11.57 0.92 4.34
C ALA A 230 -10.12 0.69 3.92
N SER A 231 -9.42 1.75 3.51
CA SER A 231 -8.04 1.67 3.00
C SER A 231 -6.99 1.74 4.11
N GLY A 232 -7.32 2.30 5.26
CA GLY A 232 -6.48 2.37 6.45
C GLY A 232 -6.57 1.11 7.32
N VAL A 233 -7.32 1.21 8.44
CA VAL A 233 -7.29 0.19 9.50
C VAL A 233 -7.76 -1.18 9.06
N ALA A 234 -8.87 -1.29 8.31
CA ALA A 234 -9.40 -2.59 7.90
C ALA A 234 -8.44 -3.29 6.93
N SER A 235 -7.99 -2.58 5.90
CA SER A 235 -7.05 -3.14 4.92
C SER A 235 -5.74 -3.56 5.56
N LEU A 236 -5.13 -2.73 6.44
CA LEU A 236 -3.84 -3.05 7.06
C LEU A 236 -3.92 -4.17 8.09
N LEU A 237 -5.03 -4.33 8.81
CA LEU A 237 -5.24 -5.51 9.66
C LEU A 237 -5.28 -6.79 8.82
N ILE A 238 -6.00 -6.78 7.70
CA ILE A 238 -6.07 -7.92 6.77
C ILE A 238 -4.72 -8.15 6.10
N TYR A 239 -4.07 -7.08 5.65
CA TYR A 239 -2.75 -7.11 5.01
C TYR A 239 -1.68 -7.74 5.90
N TYR A 240 -1.51 -7.24 7.13
CA TYR A 240 -0.52 -7.78 8.05
C TYR A 240 -0.86 -9.19 8.51
N LYS A 241 -2.15 -9.54 8.62
CA LYS A 241 -2.58 -10.92 8.82
C LYS A 241 -2.14 -11.82 7.67
N GLY A 242 -2.24 -11.36 6.45
CA GLY A 242 -1.76 -12.05 5.26
C GLY A 242 -0.23 -12.14 5.22
N LEU A 243 0.47 -11.02 5.41
CA LEU A 243 1.92 -10.91 5.40
C LEU A 243 2.57 -11.77 6.51
N GLU A 244 1.96 -11.88 7.68
CA GLU A 244 2.38 -12.79 8.75
C GLU A 244 2.49 -14.24 8.24
N ASN A 245 1.64 -14.64 7.30
CA ASN A 245 1.46 -16.01 6.82
C ASN A 245 2.09 -16.32 5.45
N CYS A 246 2.74 -15.36 4.79
CA CYS A 246 3.46 -15.57 3.54
C CYS A 246 4.82 -14.84 3.56
N SER A 247 5.64 -15.04 2.51
CA SER A 247 6.88 -14.29 2.33
C SER A 247 6.61 -12.86 1.85
N ALA A 248 7.54 -11.94 2.09
CA ALA A 248 7.42 -10.56 1.62
C ALA A 248 7.38 -10.49 0.09
N SER A 249 8.18 -11.32 -0.59
CA SER A 249 8.21 -11.37 -2.06
C SER A 249 6.89 -11.85 -2.67
N ILE A 250 6.16 -12.77 -2.04
CA ILE A 250 4.84 -13.21 -2.52
C ILE A 250 3.78 -12.17 -2.14
N ALA A 251 3.86 -11.60 -0.95
CA ALA A 251 2.93 -10.57 -0.50
C ALA A 251 2.91 -9.39 -1.47
N THR A 252 4.08 -8.84 -1.83
CA THR A 252 4.13 -7.68 -2.72
C THR A 252 3.60 -7.97 -4.14
N LEU A 253 3.68 -9.22 -4.63
CA LEU A 253 3.02 -9.63 -5.88
C LEU A 253 1.50 -9.75 -5.70
N ALA A 254 1.02 -10.17 -4.52
CA ALA A 254 -0.40 -10.20 -4.22
C ALA A 254 -1.01 -8.79 -4.10
N GLU A 255 -0.21 -7.77 -3.75
CA GLU A 255 -0.62 -6.35 -3.77
C GLU A 255 -1.02 -5.86 -5.19
N LEU A 256 -0.65 -6.57 -6.24
CA LEU A 256 -1.13 -6.31 -7.60
C LEU A 256 -2.65 -6.57 -7.79
N GLY A 257 -3.35 -7.04 -6.76
CA GLY A 257 -4.81 -7.00 -6.68
C GLY A 257 -5.40 -5.59 -6.76
N PHE A 258 -4.64 -4.57 -6.35
CA PHE A 258 -5.04 -3.16 -6.42
C PHE A 258 -5.51 -2.74 -7.84
N PRO A 259 -4.73 -2.89 -8.93
CA PRO A 259 -5.18 -2.48 -10.25
C PRO A 259 -6.42 -3.23 -10.73
N MET A 260 -6.60 -4.48 -10.34
CA MET A 260 -7.81 -5.23 -10.67
C MET A 260 -9.04 -4.61 -10.02
N ALA A 261 -8.96 -4.27 -8.73
CA ALA A 261 -10.06 -3.63 -8.02
C ALA A 261 -10.33 -2.21 -8.56
N ALA A 262 -9.30 -1.43 -8.89
CA ALA A 262 -9.46 -0.10 -9.44
C ALA A 262 -10.28 -0.11 -10.75
N VAL A 263 -9.99 -1.05 -11.64
CA VAL A 263 -10.74 -1.21 -12.90
C VAL A 263 -12.19 -1.66 -12.66
N ILE A 264 -12.42 -2.58 -11.70
CA ILE A 264 -13.76 -3.02 -11.33
C ILE A 264 -14.58 -1.86 -10.71
N ILE A 265 -13.96 -1.05 -9.85
CA ILE A 265 -14.58 0.13 -9.25
C ILE A 265 -14.97 1.13 -10.34
N ASN A 266 -14.08 1.43 -11.28
CA ASN A 266 -14.38 2.32 -12.39
C ASN A 266 -15.55 1.80 -13.24
N TRP A 267 -15.58 0.50 -13.50
CA TRP A 267 -16.69 -0.11 -14.23
C TRP A 267 -18.04 0.06 -13.51
N ILE A 268 -18.07 -0.22 -12.20
CA ILE A 268 -19.33 -0.18 -11.42
C ILE A 268 -19.80 1.26 -11.18
N PHE A 269 -18.87 2.18 -10.84
CA PHE A 269 -19.23 3.52 -10.37
C PHE A 269 -19.12 4.62 -11.44
N LEU A 270 -18.24 4.45 -12.45
CA LEU A 270 -18.05 5.42 -13.53
C LEU A 270 -18.66 4.98 -14.86
N GLY A 271 -19.16 3.72 -14.95
CA GLY A 271 -19.74 3.18 -16.19
C GLY A 271 -18.68 2.83 -17.26
N ASP A 272 -17.41 2.80 -16.93
CA ASP A 272 -16.34 2.42 -17.84
C ASP A 272 -16.35 0.91 -18.06
N PHE A 273 -16.75 0.46 -19.25
CA PHE A 273 -16.82 -0.96 -19.56
C PHE A 273 -15.43 -1.63 -19.54
N LEU A 274 -15.39 -2.84 -18.96
CA LEU A 274 -14.21 -3.68 -19.02
C LEU A 274 -13.88 -4.06 -20.47
N VAL A 275 -12.66 -3.76 -20.90
CA VAL A 275 -12.18 -4.21 -22.22
C VAL A 275 -11.60 -5.63 -22.14
N PRO A 276 -11.67 -6.41 -23.23
CA PRO A 276 -11.23 -7.81 -23.22
C PRO A 276 -9.81 -8.02 -22.69
N MET A 277 -8.89 -7.09 -23.00
CA MET A 277 -7.50 -7.16 -22.53
C MET A 277 -7.38 -7.04 -21.00
N GLN A 278 -8.22 -6.26 -20.36
CA GLN A 278 -8.27 -6.17 -18.88
C GLN A 278 -8.73 -7.50 -18.27
N ILE A 279 -9.73 -8.14 -18.86
CA ILE A 279 -10.21 -9.46 -18.41
C ILE A 279 -9.10 -10.51 -18.55
N VAL A 280 -8.37 -10.51 -19.67
CA VAL A 280 -7.21 -11.39 -19.88
C VAL A 280 -6.14 -11.12 -18.84
N GLY A 281 -5.81 -9.84 -18.59
CA GLY A 281 -4.84 -9.45 -17.56
C GLY A 281 -5.25 -9.91 -16.16
N MET A 282 -6.53 -9.80 -15.78
CA MET A 282 -7.05 -10.30 -14.51
C MET A 282 -6.90 -11.82 -14.39
N ALA A 283 -7.24 -12.57 -15.43
CA ALA A 283 -7.11 -14.03 -15.44
C ALA A 283 -5.63 -14.45 -15.30
N ILE A 284 -4.72 -13.79 -16.01
CA ILE A 284 -3.26 -14.03 -15.93
C ILE A 284 -2.76 -13.74 -14.51
N LEU A 285 -3.13 -12.61 -13.92
CA LEU A 285 -2.72 -12.22 -12.57
C LEU A 285 -3.20 -13.23 -11.54
N LEU A 286 -4.49 -13.57 -11.54
CA LEU A 286 -5.07 -14.54 -10.61
C LEU A 286 -4.42 -15.92 -10.73
N PHE A 287 -4.21 -16.41 -11.96
CA PHE A 287 -3.55 -17.69 -12.20
C PHE A 287 -2.11 -17.70 -11.66
N SER A 288 -1.37 -16.62 -11.90
CA SER A 288 0.01 -16.47 -11.40
C SER A 288 0.06 -16.47 -9.87
N LEU A 289 -0.87 -15.78 -9.21
CA LEU A 289 -0.96 -15.76 -7.75
C LEU A 289 -1.34 -17.14 -7.17
N LEU A 290 -2.22 -17.88 -7.83
CA LEU A 290 -2.52 -19.27 -7.46
C LEU A 290 -1.26 -20.14 -7.48
N LYS A 291 -0.44 -20.02 -8.52
CA LYS A 291 0.83 -20.77 -8.67
C LYS A 291 1.86 -20.33 -7.63
N LEU A 292 2.03 -19.03 -7.41
CA LEU A 292 2.92 -18.50 -6.37
C LEU A 292 2.51 -18.91 -4.95
N SER A 293 1.21 -19.07 -4.70
CA SER A 293 0.66 -19.47 -3.39
C SER A 293 0.73 -20.98 -3.14
N SER A 294 0.66 -21.81 -4.18
CA SER A 294 0.53 -23.27 -4.06
C SER A 294 1.85 -24.02 -3.93
N GLU A 295 2.95 -23.44 -4.40
CA GLU A 295 4.26 -24.10 -4.45
C GLU A 295 5.25 -23.49 -3.46
N LYS A 296 6.27 -24.26 -3.03
CA LYS A 296 7.39 -23.72 -2.23
C LYS A 296 8.33 -22.90 -3.13
N GLN A 297 7.89 -21.69 -3.46
CA GLN A 297 8.62 -20.79 -4.37
C GLN A 297 9.79 -20.06 -3.70
N ILE A 298 9.82 -20.02 -2.38
CA ILE A 298 10.81 -19.29 -1.60
C ILE A 298 11.40 -20.22 -0.54
N MET A 299 12.71 -20.30 -0.58
CA MET A 299 13.53 -20.96 0.43
C MET A 299 14.14 -19.88 1.33
N PHE A 300 14.10 -20.09 2.64
CA PHE A 300 14.90 -19.29 3.57
C PHE A 300 16.26 -19.95 3.68
N SER A 301 17.36 -19.17 3.67
CA SER A 301 18.66 -19.73 4.04
C SER A 301 18.56 -20.12 5.50
N GLU A 302 18.73 -21.40 5.80
CA GLU A 302 19.04 -21.80 7.16
C GLU A 302 20.29 -21.01 7.58
N THR A 303 20.12 -20.11 8.53
CA THR A 303 21.27 -19.52 9.22
C THR A 303 21.87 -20.60 10.08
N PRO A 304 23.17 -20.88 9.96
CA PRO A 304 23.85 -21.76 10.92
C PRO A 304 23.75 -21.21 12.34
#